data_ad99271e136aa7c19449d253ae9aec2d
#
_entry.id   ad99271e136aa7c19449d253ae9aec2d
#
_cell.length_a   1.000
_cell.length_b   1.000
_cell.length_c   1.000
_cell.angle_alpha   90.00
_cell.angle_beta   90.00
_cell.angle_gamma   90.00
#
_symmetry.space_group_name_H-M   'P 1'
#
loop_
_entity.id
_entity.type
_entity.pdbx_description
1 polymer ?
#
loop_
_entity_poly.entity_id
_entity_poly.type
_entity_poly.pdbx_seq_one_letter_code
_entity_poly.pdbx_strand_id
1 'polypeptide(L)'
;MRPADTPADTPENSRNSRNSRNSRNCRHWWQEVTPGQWKAMFAAWVGYLLDGFDFVLITLVLTEIAADFHLSTATAASLISGAFITRWLGGAVLGAMGDRYGRRTAMVTSILLYSLGTFACGFARDYTSLFVARLVIGLGMAGEYSAGVTYVLESWPVRWRNRASGFIISGYAGGTVLAAELYKWVVPHWGWRWMFWIGVLPVLVALWMRRSLPEAGDWQRQIGTAGAEGERPRPFRPLFTGRIRPWINTALAALASVALFCVFTPVGAGAVPGLSVVAAVCLVAFAVQLGGRRGWLLYVALMATVFCAFLYSWPVQALLPTYLKTDLGYAPGEVTDVMFSAGFGTMAGCWLAGFTGDRFGTRRAYAGTLLASLAFVFPVFAVQNSLPALGVLVFGLLALGQGVSGILPKYLAGHFPTATRAASLGFVYNVGALGGAVAPVLGAHLAEGMPLGRALAVLTFGLTLVVIILVGGNVPQRLARLVDRQAPEDRLVPEAGEAGALPMGRASAPPRHPSLHPPPHPPSAPTPAPASGEVPPDSA
;
A
#
# COMPACT_ATOMS: atom_id res chain seq x y z
N MET A 1 2.70 75.76 -7.79
CA MET A 1 3.11 74.57 -7.01
C MET A 1 2.85 73.35 -7.80
N ARG A 2 3.92 72.63 -8.22
CA ARG A 2 3.87 71.36 -8.99
C ARG A 2 3.77 70.19 -8.01
N PRO A 3 3.07 69.13 -8.33
CA PRO A 3 3.07 67.92 -7.51
C PRO A 3 4.34 67.08 -7.80
N ALA A 4 4.84 66.41 -6.75
CA ALA A 4 6.08 65.67 -6.68
C ALA A 4 6.05 64.39 -7.50
N ASP A 5 7.21 64.07 -8.08
CA ASP A 5 7.52 62.89 -8.91
C ASP A 5 7.43 61.59 -8.10
N THR A 6 6.76 60.60 -8.68
CA THR A 6 6.82 59.20 -8.29
C THR A 6 8.13 58.58 -8.77
N PRO A 7 8.89 57.81 -7.99
CA PRO A 7 10.11 57.19 -8.46
C PRO A 7 9.80 56.08 -9.47
N ALA A 8 10.48 56.16 -10.63
CA ALA A 8 10.41 55.16 -11.70
C ALA A 8 10.97 53.81 -11.24
N ASP A 9 10.24 52.74 -11.53
CA ASP A 9 10.70 51.35 -11.40
C ASP A 9 11.96 51.13 -12.23
N THR A 10 13.08 50.89 -11.58
CA THR A 10 14.35 50.60 -12.25
C THR A 10 14.35 49.18 -12.84
N PRO A 11 14.93 48.99 -14.06
CA PRO A 11 14.96 47.68 -14.74
C PRO A 11 15.71 46.54 -14.00
N GLU A 12 16.45 46.87 -12.94
CA GLU A 12 17.17 45.90 -12.10
C GLU A 12 16.25 45.02 -11.24
N ASN A 13 15.12 45.52 -10.78
CA ASN A 13 14.17 44.73 -9.97
C ASN A 13 13.44 43.66 -10.82
N SER A 14 13.24 43.85 -12.10
CA SER A 14 12.62 42.90 -13.00
C SER A 14 13.58 41.78 -13.42
N ARG A 15 14.89 42.03 -13.46
CA ARG A 15 15.92 41.00 -13.73
C ARG A 15 16.17 40.11 -12.52
N ASN A 16 16.17 40.64 -11.31
CA ASN A 16 16.33 39.86 -10.08
C ASN A 16 15.13 38.92 -9.82
N SER A 17 13.90 39.36 -10.15
CA SER A 17 12.72 38.48 -10.01
C SER A 17 12.67 37.38 -11.08
N ARG A 18 13.20 37.60 -12.28
CA ARG A 18 13.35 36.56 -13.32
C ARG A 18 14.47 35.57 -13.00
N ASN A 19 15.62 36.01 -12.48
CA ASN A 19 16.72 35.14 -12.07
C ASN A 19 16.34 34.27 -10.84
N SER A 20 15.57 34.78 -9.90
CA SER A 20 15.09 33.98 -8.76
C SER A 20 14.04 32.94 -9.16
N ARG A 21 13.29 33.16 -10.25
CA ARG A 21 12.39 32.13 -10.84
C ARG A 21 13.14 31.07 -11.64
N ASN A 22 14.22 31.43 -12.36
CA ASN A 22 15.02 30.48 -13.11
C ASN A 22 15.93 29.61 -12.23
N SER A 23 16.40 30.11 -11.09
CA SER A 23 17.22 29.31 -10.17
C SER A 23 16.42 28.24 -9.40
N ARG A 24 15.08 28.32 -9.38
CA ARG A 24 14.20 27.27 -8.82
C ARG A 24 14.02 26.06 -9.72
N ASN A 25 14.41 26.13 -11.01
CA ASN A 25 14.11 25.07 -11.98
C ASN A 25 15.23 24.05 -12.20
N CYS A 26 16.37 24.12 -11.49
CA CYS A 26 17.50 23.19 -11.64
C CYS A 26 17.79 22.32 -10.41
N ARG A 27 16.93 22.32 -9.40
CA ARG A 27 17.11 21.36 -8.28
C ARG A 27 16.67 19.97 -8.75
N HIS A 28 17.58 19.00 -8.65
CA HIS A 28 17.23 17.60 -8.87
C HIS A 28 16.16 17.17 -7.86
N TRP A 29 15.17 16.38 -8.27
CA TRP A 29 14.02 15.99 -7.45
C TRP A 29 14.41 15.37 -6.09
N TRP A 30 15.55 14.69 -6.01
CA TRP A 30 16.05 14.10 -4.75
C TRP A 30 16.55 15.14 -3.76
N GLN A 31 16.86 16.36 -4.19
CA GLN A 31 17.24 17.48 -3.32
C GLN A 31 16.01 18.15 -2.68
N GLU A 32 14.83 17.94 -3.23
CA GLU A 32 13.56 18.39 -2.66
C GLU A 32 13.08 17.47 -1.52
N VAL A 33 13.64 16.27 -1.41
CA VAL A 33 13.31 15.28 -0.38
C VAL A 33 14.29 15.41 0.78
N THR A 34 13.79 15.66 1.96
CA THR A 34 14.63 15.84 3.17
C THR A 34 15.26 14.50 3.61
N PRO A 35 16.41 14.54 4.32
CA PRO A 35 17.01 13.31 4.88
C PRO A 35 16.07 12.51 5.77
N GLY A 36 15.18 13.19 6.51
CA GLY A 36 14.15 12.53 7.33
C GLY A 36 13.13 11.75 6.48
N GLN A 37 12.75 12.30 5.33
CA GLN A 37 11.84 11.63 4.39
C GLN A 37 12.50 10.42 3.71
N TRP A 38 13.80 10.50 3.37
CA TRP A 38 14.57 9.37 2.88
C TRP A 38 14.70 8.26 3.93
N LYS A 39 14.95 8.63 5.20
CA LYS A 39 15.00 7.68 6.31
C LYS A 39 13.65 6.98 6.50
N ALA A 40 12.55 7.72 6.41
CA ALA A 40 11.20 7.18 6.46
C ALA A 40 10.92 6.20 5.32
N MET A 41 11.30 6.58 4.09
CA MET A 41 11.20 5.73 2.92
C MET A 41 11.97 4.43 3.07
N PHE A 42 13.25 4.52 3.45
CA PHE A 42 14.11 3.34 3.60
C PHE A 42 13.57 2.39 4.67
N ALA A 43 13.11 2.93 5.81
CA ALA A 43 12.52 2.12 6.87
C ALA A 43 11.26 1.37 6.39
N ALA A 44 10.35 2.05 5.70
CA ALA A 44 9.15 1.43 5.14
C ALA A 44 9.49 0.44 4.01
N TRP A 45 10.51 0.73 3.19
CA TRP A 45 11.00 -0.16 2.15
C TRP A 45 11.57 -1.47 2.74
N VAL A 46 12.36 -1.37 3.82
CA VAL A 46 12.88 -2.56 4.52
C VAL A 46 11.73 -3.35 5.15
N GLY A 47 10.74 -2.68 5.78
CA GLY A 47 9.55 -3.36 6.30
C GLY A 47 8.82 -4.14 5.20
N TYR A 48 8.64 -3.52 4.03
CA TYR A 48 7.96 -4.15 2.89
C TYR A 48 8.80 -5.23 2.19
N LEU A 49 10.13 -5.12 2.24
CA LEU A 49 11.05 -6.18 1.81
C LEU A 49 10.90 -7.42 2.69
N LEU A 50 10.82 -7.22 4.00
CA LEU A 50 10.66 -8.31 4.96
C LEU A 50 9.27 -8.95 4.89
N ASP A 51 8.23 -8.17 4.57
CA ASP A 51 6.89 -8.68 4.24
C ASP A 51 6.92 -9.62 3.02
N GLY A 52 7.60 -9.20 1.94
CA GLY A 52 7.80 -10.01 0.74
C GLY A 52 8.62 -11.28 1.00
N PHE A 53 9.66 -11.17 1.81
CA PHE A 53 10.47 -12.29 2.27
C PHE A 53 9.62 -13.35 2.99
N ASP A 54 8.88 -12.92 4.00
CA ASP A 54 8.07 -13.81 4.84
C ASP A 54 6.93 -14.49 4.07
N PHE A 55 6.31 -13.75 3.14
CA PHE A 55 5.23 -14.28 2.31
C PHE A 55 5.74 -15.39 1.37
N VAL A 56 6.90 -15.21 0.74
CA VAL A 56 7.46 -16.16 -0.22
C VAL A 56 8.14 -17.34 0.47
N LEU A 57 8.64 -17.15 1.68
CA LEU A 57 9.32 -18.19 2.45
C LEU A 57 8.49 -19.48 2.53
N ILE A 58 7.21 -19.40 2.88
CA ILE A 58 6.35 -20.59 2.97
C ILE A 58 6.21 -21.33 1.65
N THR A 59 6.20 -20.60 0.52
CA THR A 59 6.07 -21.23 -0.81
C THR A 59 7.33 -21.99 -1.22
N LEU A 60 8.49 -21.55 -0.76
CA LEU A 60 9.77 -22.21 -1.03
C LEU A 60 9.93 -23.49 -0.23
N VAL A 61 9.49 -23.49 1.04
CA VAL A 61 9.67 -24.63 1.97
C VAL A 61 8.44 -25.52 2.07
N LEU A 62 7.46 -25.34 1.19
CA LEU A 62 6.17 -26.05 1.27
C LEU A 62 6.32 -27.57 1.10
N THR A 63 7.23 -27.99 0.22
CA THR A 63 7.49 -29.41 -0.06
C THR A 63 8.15 -30.10 1.13
N GLU A 64 9.05 -29.43 1.80
CA GLU A 64 9.73 -29.92 3.00
C GLU A 64 8.75 -30.03 4.19
N ILE A 65 7.87 -29.04 4.34
CA ILE A 65 6.80 -29.07 5.36
C ILE A 65 5.81 -30.20 5.07
N ALA A 66 5.41 -30.37 3.80
CA ALA A 66 4.49 -31.43 3.41
C ALA A 66 5.08 -32.82 3.69
N ALA A 67 6.36 -33.00 3.44
CA ALA A 67 7.06 -34.25 3.74
C ALA A 67 7.18 -34.50 5.27
N ASP A 68 7.53 -33.46 6.04
CA ASP A 68 7.74 -33.56 7.49
C ASP A 68 6.44 -33.84 8.27
N PHE A 69 5.32 -33.25 7.84
CA PHE A 69 4.02 -33.41 8.47
C PHE A 69 3.11 -34.44 7.77
N HIS A 70 3.61 -35.14 6.76
CA HIS A 70 2.86 -36.13 5.95
C HIS A 70 1.56 -35.57 5.36
N LEU A 71 1.61 -34.33 4.83
CA LEU A 71 0.44 -33.65 4.30
C LEU A 71 0.21 -33.97 2.83
N SER A 72 -1.07 -34.00 2.44
CA SER A 72 -1.42 -33.98 1.02
C SER A 72 -1.05 -32.62 0.40
N THR A 73 -0.82 -32.56 -0.91
CA THR A 73 -0.51 -31.34 -1.65
C THR A 73 -1.57 -30.26 -1.42
N ALA A 74 -2.85 -30.62 -1.40
CA ALA A 74 -3.95 -29.70 -1.16
C ALA A 74 -3.92 -29.11 0.28
N THR A 75 -3.65 -29.96 1.28
CA THR A 75 -3.53 -29.52 2.68
C THR A 75 -2.30 -28.62 2.87
N ALA A 76 -1.17 -28.95 2.27
CA ALA A 76 0.02 -28.11 2.32
C ALA A 76 -0.24 -26.74 1.65
N ALA A 77 -0.89 -26.72 0.49
CA ALA A 77 -1.23 -25.46 -0.21
C ALA A 77 -2.12 -24.54 0.62
N SER A 78 -3.00 -25.07 1.49
CA SER A 78 -3.85 -24.29 2.38
C SER A 78 -3.06 -23.44 3.39
N LEU A 79 -1.82 -23.85 3.73
CA LEU A 79 -0.92 -23.06 4.58
C LEU A 79 -0.56 -21.70 3.97
N ILE A 80 -0.45 -21.63 2.63
CA ILE A 80 -0.24 -20.37 1.92
C ILE A 80 -1.47 -19.46 2.08
N SER A 81 -2.67 -20.04 1.91
CA SER A 81 -3.93 -19.32 2.00
C SER A 81 -4.22 -18.79 3.41
N GLY A 82 -3.68 -19.43 4.45
CA GLY A 82 -3.90 -19.05 5.85
C GLY A 82 -3.65 -17.55 6.12
N ALA A 83 -2.60 -16.99 5.57
CA ALA A 83 -2.30 -15.57 5.73
C ALA A 83 -3.33 -14.64 5.04
N PHE A 84 -3.99 -15.07 3.97
CA PHE A 84 -5.01 -14.26 3.30
C PHE A 84 -6.33 -14.19 4.07
N ILE A 85 -6.68 -15.24 4.84
CA ILE A 85 -7.95 -15.36 5.57
C ILE A 85 -8.15 -14.20 6.54
N THR A 86 -7.11 -13.81 7.27
CA THR A 86 -7.16 -12.77 8.30
C THR A 86 -6.66 -11.41 7.82
N ARG A 87 -6.07 -11.35 6.63
CA ARG A 87 -5.43 -10.13 6.10
C ARG A 87 -6.42 -8.96 5.95
N TRP A 88 -7.66 -9.22 5.52
CA TRP A 88 -8.67 -8.18 5.39
C TRP A 88 -9.01 -7.53 6.75
N LEU A 89 -9.09 -8.34 7.81
CA LEU A 89 -9.34 -7.87 9.16
C LEU A 89 -8.13 -7.09 9.70
N GLY A 90 -6.92 -7.63 9.49
CA GLY A 90 -5.67 -6.96 9.84
C GLY A 90 -5.55 -5.58 9.20
N GLY A 91 -5.86 -5.46 7.90
CA GLY A 91 -5.83 -4.20 7.17
C GLY A 91 -6.81 -3.17 7.73
N ALA A 92 -8.00 -3.59 8.10
CA ALA A 92 -8.98 -2.75 8.76
C ALA A 92 -8.50 -2.30 10.15
N VAL A 93 -8.10 -3.23 11.01
CA VAL A 93 -7.73 -2.96 12.40
C VAL A 93 -6.45 -2.14 12.50
N LEU A 94 -5.37 -2.56 11.84
CA LEU A 94 -4.08 -1.84 11.86
C LEU A 94 -4.15 -0.51 11.11
N GLY A 95 -4.96 -0.43 10.05
CA GLY A 95 -5.26 0.81 9.37
C GLY A 95 -5.97 1.82 10.29
N ALA A 96 -7.01 1.38 11.01
CA ALA A 96 -7.71 2.21 11.99
C ALA A 96 -6.81 2.63 13.16
N MET A 97 -5.93 1.72 13.59
CA MET A 97 -4.91 2.04 14.59
C MET A 97 -3.96 3.13 14.08
N GLY A 98 -3.57 3.07 12.80
CA GLY A 98 -2.74 4.09 12.14
C GLY A 98 -3.44 5.45 12.06
N ASP A 99 -4.73 5.48 11.77
CA ASP A 99 -5.51 6.73 11.73
C ASP A 99 -5.67 7.36 13.13
N ARG A 100 -5.78 6.54 14.17
CA ARG A 100 -6.04 7.00 15.55
C ARG A 100 -4.79 7.27 16.38
N TYR A 101 -3.81 6.38 16.31
CA TYR A 101 -2.63 6.40 17.19
C TYR A 101 -1.33 6.77 16.48
N GLY A 102 -1.39 6.97 15.17
CA GLY A 102 -0.25 7.35 14.33
C GLY A 102 0.23 6.22 13.42
N ARG A 103 0.73 6.61 12.25
CA ARG A 103 1.17 5.67 11.20
C ARG A 103 2.36 4.84 11.67
N ARG A 104 3.32 5.47 12.34
CA ARG A 104 4.50 4.80 12.90
C ARG A 104 4.12 3.70 13.90
N THR A 105 3.17 3.98 14.79
CA THR A 105 2.72 3.00 15.79
C THR A 105 2.11 1.77 15.11
N ALA A 106 1.25 1.97 14.11
CA ALA A 106 0.64 0.88 13.37
C ALA A 106 1.66 0.04 12.59
N MET A 107 2.64 0.68 11.92
CA MET A 107 3.75 -0.03 11.24
C MET A 107 4.54 -0.90 12.20
N VAL A 108 4.98 -0.34 13.33
CA VAL A 108 5.75 -1.10 14.32
C VAL A 108 4.97 -2.29 14.86
N THR A 109 3.67 -2.10 15.17
CA THR A 109 2.81 -3.19 15.63
C THR A 109 2.63 -4.26 14.55
N SER A 110 2.47 -3.87 13.30
CA SER A 110 2.40 -4.74 12.12
C SER A 110 3.63 -5.64 12.04
N ILE A 111 4.84 -5.04 12.01
CA ILE A 111 6.10 -5.77 11.91
C ILE A 111 6.27 -6.73 13.09
N LEU A 112 6.00 -6.29 14.31
CA LEU A 112 6.10 -7.15 15.49
C LEU A 112 5.14 -8.34 15.39
N LEU A 113 3.90 -8.11 14.96
CA LEU A 113 2.87 -9.14 14.90
C LEU A 113 3.22 -10.22 13.88
N TYR A 114 3.57 -9.85 12.64
CA TYR A 114 3.90 -10.86 11.64
C TYR A 114 5.25 -11.54 11.94
N SER A 115 6.25 -10.81 12.43
CA SER A 115 7.56 -11.41 12.76
C SER A 115 7.47 -12.42 13.89
N LEU A 116 6.67 -12.14 14.94
CA LEU A 116 6.40 -13.10 16.00
C LEU A 116 5.63 -14.32 15.48
N GLY A 117 4.66 -14.10 14.59
CA GLY A 117 3.94 -15.18 13.91
C GLY A 117 4.89 -16.06 13.08
N THR A 118 5.80 -15.44 12.31
CA THR A 118 6.80 -16.15 11.51
C THR A 118 7.75 -16.95 12.41
N PHE A 119 8.27 -16.33 13.45
CA PHE A 119 9.12 -17.02 14.42
C PHE A 119 8.42 -18.21 15.06
N ALA A 120 7.11 -18.08 15.39
CA ALA A 120 6.30 -19.16 15.93
C ALA A 120 6.14 -20.33 14.94
N CYS A 121 6.11 -20.08 13.62
CA CYS A 121 6.05 -21.13 12.62
C CYS A 121 7.23 -22.11 12.71
N GLY A 122 8.44 -21.64 13.11
CA GLY A 122 9.62 -22.48 13.29
C GLY A 122 9.50 -23.50 14.43
N PHE A 123 8.58 -23.29 15.38
CA PHE A 123 8.27 -24.21 16.48
C PHE A 123 7.07 -25.12 16.20
N ALA A 124 6.43 -24.97 15.06
CA ALA A 124 5.27 -25.79 14.71
C ALA A 124 5.64 -27.28 14.65
N ARG A 125 4.80 -28.10 15.29
CA ARG A 125 4.95 -29.55 15.33
C ARG A 125 3.96 -30.31 14.46
N ASP A 126 2.92 -29.60 14.01
CA ASP A 126 1.85 -30.13 13.20
C ASP A 126 1.25 -29.04 12.30
N TYR A 127 0.36 -29.47 11.40
CA TYR A 127 -0.37 -28.57 10.50
C TYR A 127 -1.13 -27.48 11.23
N THR A 128 -1.82 -27.82 12.34
CA THR A 128 -2.71 -26.89 13.04
C THR A 128 -1.94 -25.75 13.68
N SER A 129 -0.84 -26.05 14.38
CA SER A 129 0.02 -25.03 14.99
C SER A 129 0.64 -24.10 13.95
N LEU A 130 1.10 -24.66 12.82
CA LEU A 130 1.62 -23.88 11.71
C LEU A 130 0.54 -22.98 11.09
N PHE A 131 -0.65 -23.54 10.86
CA PHE A 131 -1.77 -22.82 10.27
C PHE A 131 -2.24 -21.65 11.17
N VAL A 132 -2.35 -21.85 12.47
CA VAL A 132 -2.68 -20.77 13.43
C VAL A 132 -1.64 -19.66 13.39
N ALA A 133 -0.36 -20.00 13.36
CA ALA A 133 0.71 -19.01 13.21
C ALA A 133 0.58 -18.22 11.89
N ARG A 134 0.18 -18.87 10.78
CA ARG A 134 -0.10 -18.21 9.49
C ARG A 134 -1.29 -17.23 9.56
N LEU A 135 -2.33 -17.54 10.35
CA LEU A 135 -3.42 -16.58 10.60
C LEU A 135 -2.92 -15.32 11.31
N VAL A 136 -2.02 -15.46 12.31
CA VAL A 136 -1.41 -14.32 13.01
C VAL A 136 -0.53 -13.49 12.06
N ILE A 137 0.26 -14.15 11.20
CA ILE A 137 1.06 -13.47 10.18
C ILE A 137 0.15 -12.63 9.27
N GLY A 138 -0.96 -13.19 8.79
CA GLY A 138 -1.90 -12.48 7.93
C GLY A 138 -2.46 -11.21 8.54
N LEU A 139 -2.79 -11.23 9.84
CA LEU A 139 -3.21 -10.01 10.57
C LEU A 139 -2.11 -8.94 10.56
N GLY A 140 -0.86 -9.36 10.81
CA GLY A 140 0.28 -8.45 10.85
C GLY A 140 0.59 -7.84 9.48
N MET A 141 0.80 -8.65 8.45
CA MET A 141 1.22 -8.23 7.11
C MET A 141 0.33 -7.16 6.49
N ALA A 142 -0.97 -7.17 6.81
CA ALA A 142 -1.92 -6.19 6.31
C ALA A 142 -1.63 -4.75 6.75
N GLY A 143 -0.95 -4.56 7.88
CA GLY A 143 -0.61 -3.26 8.43
C GLY A 143 0.50 -2.55 7.67
N GLU A 144 1.44 -3.28 7.08
CA GLU A 144 2.51 -2.69 6.27
C GLU A 144 1.93 -1.92 5.07
N TYR A 145 0.96 -2.51 4.38
CA TYR A 145 0.34 -1.81 3.26
C TYR A 145 -0.56 -0.65 3.72
N SER A 146 -1.32 -0.82 4.78
CA SER A 146 -2.24 0.20 5.27
C SER A 146 -1.53 1.38 5.93
N ALA A 147 -0.63 1.12 6.88
CA ALA A 147 0.06 2.14 7.65
C ALA A 147 1.40 2.55 7.03
N GLY A 148 2.23 1.60 6.58
CA GLY A 148 3.57 1.86 6.04
C GLY A 148 3.53 2.66 4.75
N VAL A 149 2.71 2.23 3.79
CA VAL A 149 2.53 2.98 2.54
C VAL A 149 1.92 4.35 2.80
N THR A 150 0.89 4.43 3.65
CA THR A 150 0.27 5.72 4.00
C THR A 150 1.28 6.66 4.66
N TYR A 151 2.11 6.15 5.58
CA TYR A 151 3.19 6.92 6.21
C TYR A 151 4.13 7.56 5.19
N VAL A 152 4.59 6.79 4.21
CA VAL A 152 5.49 7.29 3.16
C VAL A 152 4.78 8.32 2.28
N LEU A 153 3.56 8.03 1.82
CA LEU A 153 2.80 8.95 0.97
C LEU A 153 2.48 10.29 1.67
N GLU A 154 2.22 10.26 2.97
CA GLU A 154 1.94 11.46 3.77
C GLU A 154 3.22 12.23 4.18
N SER A 155 4.36 11.55 4.21
CA SER A 155 5.65 12.15 4.54
C SER A 155 6.32 12.81 3.34
N TRP A 156 6.04 12.35 2.11
CA TRP A 156 6.70 12.83 0.89
C TRP A 156 5.96 14.00 0.23
N PRO A 157 6.71 14.88 -0.52
CA PRO A 157 6.09 15.94 -1.30
C PRO A 157 5.06 15.40 -2.29
N VAL A 158 3.91 16.06 -2.41
CA VAL A 158 2.77 15.62 -3.24
C VAL A 158 3.20 15.31 -4.67
N ARG A 159 4.11 16.12 -5.23
CA ARG A 159 4.65 15.98 -6.59
C ARG A 159 5.36 14.64 -6.84
N TRP A 160 6.01 14.06 -5.81
CA TRP A 160 6.85 12.87 -5.94
C TRP A 160 6.26 11.61 -5.30
N ARG A 161 4.97 11.61 -4.98
CA ARG A 161 4.29 10.49 -4.29
C ARG A 161 4.19 9.21 -5.13
N ASN A 162 4.19 9.29 -6.47
CA ASN A 162 4.24 8.07 -7.29
C ASN A 162 5.63 7.41 -7.21
N ARG A 163 6.72 8.17 -7.22
CA ARG A 163 8.08 7.62 -6.98
C ARG A 163 8.17 7.00 -5.60
N ALA A 164 7.69 7.70 -4.57
CA ALA A 164 7.64 7.17 -3.21
C ALA A 164 6.89 5.83 -3.16
N SER A 165 5.73 5.74 -3.78
CA SER A 165 4.94 4.52 -3.89
C SER A 165 5.69 3.42 -4.63
N GLY A 166 6.30 3.71 -5.77
CA GLY A 166 7.09 2.76 -6.54
C GLY A 166 8.31 2.24 -5.79
N PHE A 167 9.02 3.11 -5.08
CA PHE A 167 10.17 2.70 -4.27
C PHE A 167 9.76 1.77 -3.13
N ILE A 168 8.71 2.09 -2.35
CA ILE A 168 8.31 1.23 -1.23
C ILE A 168 7.85 -0.15 -1.72
N ILE A 169 7.04 -0.21 -2.78
CA ILE A 169 6.52 -1.48 -3.31
C ILE A 169 7.63 -2.35 -3.92
N SER A 170 8.70 -1.75 -4.46
CA SER A 170 9.85 -2.51 -4.96
C SER A 170 10.53 -3.36 -3.88
N GLY A 171 10.36 -3.00 -2.60
CA GLY A 171 10.85 -3.79 -1.46
C GLY A 171 10.32 -5.21 -1.48
N TYR A 172 9.04 -5.41 -1.79
CA TYR A 172 8.45 -6.75 -1.87
C TYR A 172 9.21 -7.68 -2.84
N ALA A 173 9.52 -7.18 -4.04
CA ALA A 173 10.29 -7.94 -5.03
C ALA A 173 11.72 -8.23 -4.54
N GLY A 174 12.35 -7.28 -3.83
CA GLY A 174 13.63 -7.51 -3.15
C GLY A 174 13.56 -8.60 -2.09
N GLY A 175 12.46 -8.66 -1.34
CA GLY A 175 12.20 -9.70 -0.34
C GLY A 175 12.09 -11.09 -0.94
N THR A 176 11.42 -11.22 -2.10
CA THR A 176 11.31 -12.52 -2.80
C THR A 176 12.67 -13.03 -3.28
N VAL A 177 13.51 -12.15 -3.82
CA VAL A 177 14.89 -12.49 -4.22
C VAL A 177 15.72 -12.93 -3.01
N LEU A 178 15.62 -12.18 -1.90
CA LEU A 178 16.34 -12.50 -0.66
C LEU A 178 15.90 -13.86 -0.09
N ALA A 179 14.61 -14.18 -0.11
CA ALA A 179 14.08 -15.46 0.35
C ALA A 179 14.62 -16.63 -0.48
N ALA A 180 14.66 -16.48 -1.81
CA ALA A 180 15.18 -17.50 -2.71
C ALA A 180 16.69 -17.75 -2.51
N GLU A 181 17.47 -16.69 -2.31
CA GLU A 181 18.91 -16.84 -2.03
C GLU A 181 19.16 -17.51 -0.67
N LEU A 182 18.46 -17.09 0.38
CA LEU A 182 18.59 -17.71 1.68
C LEU A 182 18.14 -19.17 1.69
N TYR A 183 17.10 -19.52 0.94
CA TYR A 183 16.63 -20.89 0.80
C TYR A 183 17.74 -21.84 0.32
N LYS A 184 18.53 -21.44 -0.69
CA LYS A 184 19.65 -22.26 -1.23
C LYS A 184 20.69 -22.63 -0.17
N TRP A 185 20.94 -21.72 0.77
CA TRP A 185 21.99 -21.90 1.80
C TRP A 185 21.45 -22.50 3.08
N VAL A 186 20.26 -22.10 3.50
CA VAL A 186 19.73 -22.45 4.84
C VAL A 186 19.11 -23.85 4.83
N VAL A 187 18.24 -24.14 3.88
CA VAL A 187 17.43 -25.37 3.93
C VAL A 187 18.27 -26.64 3.80
N PRO A 188 19.25 -26.75 2.88
CA PRO A 188 20.06 -27.96 2.76
C PRO A 188 20.94 -28.26 3.99
N HIS A 189 21.33 -27.21 4.78
CA HIS A 189 22.25 -27.38 5.89
C HIS A 189 21.56 -27.46 7.26
N TRP A 190 20.44 -26.73 7.43
CA TRP A 190 19.80 -26.55 8.73
C TRP A 190 18.30 -26.88 8.73
N GLY A 191 17.71 -27.19 7.56
CA GLY A 191 16.30 -27.51 7.41
C GLY A 191 15.40 -26.27 7.36
N TRP A 192 14.13 -26.49 7.01
CA TRP A 192 13.16 -25.44 6.72
C TRP A 192 12.79 -24.56 7.91
N ARG A 193 12.88 -25.09 9.16
CA ARG A 193 12.52 -24.34 10.37
C ARG A 193 13.41 -23.11 10.59
N TRP A 194 14.68 -23.20 10.22
CA TRP A 194 15.61 -22.08 10.33
C TRP A 194 15.22 -20.88 9.48
N MET A 195 14.58 -21.09 8.35
CA MET A 195 14.04 -20.00 7.53
C MET A 195 13.04 -19.14 8.33
N PHE A 196 12.19 -19.77 9.14
CA PHE A 196 11.22 -19.08 9.99
C PHE A 196 11.88 -18.41 11.21
N TRP A 197 12.90 -19.00 11.79
CA TRP A 197 13.60 -18.36 12.91
C TRP A 197 14.40 -17.13 12.47
N ILE A 198 14.94 -17.12 11.27
CA ILE A 198 15.53 -15.91 10.66
C ILE A 198 14.45 -14.81 10.52
N GLY A 199 13.20 -15.18 10.36
CA GLY A 199 12.04 -14.26 10.32
C GLY A 199 11.82 -13.43 11.60
N VAL A 200 12.61 -13.62 12.68
CA VAL A 200 12.62 -12.73 13.84
C VAL A 200 13.40 -11.44 13.59
N LEU A 201 14.32 -11.42 12.63
CA LEU A 201 15.16 -10.25 12.32
C LEU A 201 14.36 -8.96 12.07
N PRO A 202 13.18 -8.98 11.44
CA PRO A 202 12.34 -7.80 11.28
C PRO A 202 11.99 -7.08 12.60
N VAL A 203 11.97 -7.78 13.73
CA VAL A 203 11.77 -7.16 15.06
C VAL A 203 12.82 -6.09 15.33
N LEU A 204 14.08 -6.32 14.95
CA LEU A 204 15.16 -5.34 15.10
C LEU A 204 14.87 -4.07 14.28
N VAL A 205 14.33 -4.25 13.08
CA VAL A 205 13.90 -3.14 12.22
C VAL A 205 12.75 -2.37 12.86
N ALA A 206 11.74 -3.07 13.42
CA ALA A 206 10.64 -2.44 14.13
C ALA A 206 11.11 -1.59 15.31
N LEU A 207 12.05 -2.11 16.11
CA LEU A 207 12.63 -1.39 17.24
C LEU A 207 13.43 -0.15 16.79
N TRP A 208 14.21 -0.30 15.72
CA TRP A 208 14.94 0.82 15.12
C TRP A 208 13.99 1.89 14.59
N MET A 209 12.91 1.51 13.88
CA MET A 209 11.89 2.43 13.39
C MET A 209 11.22 3.19 14.55
N ARG A 210 10.84 2.49 15.62
CA ARG A 210 10.23 3.11 16.81
C ARG A 210 11.12 4.20 17.43
N ARG A 211 12.44 4.00 17.45
CA ARG A 211 13.38 4.96 18.03
C ARG A 211 13.75 6.10 17.11
N SER A 212 13.76 5.87 15.81
CA SER A 212 14.43 6.72 14.81
C SER A 212 13.50 7.56 13.96
N LEU A 213 12.21 7.16 13.80
CA LEU A 213 11.30 7.82 12.89
C LEU A 213 10.37 8.80 13.59
N PRO A 214 10.20 10.02 13.06
CA PRO A 214 9.11 10.91 13.46
C PRO A 214 7.77 10.35 12.98
N GLU A 215 6.67 10.90 13.45
CA GLU A 215 5.33 10.57 12.92
C GLU A 215 5.09 11.28 11.57
N ALA A 216 4.10 10.79 10.78
CA ALA A 216 3.77 11.35 9.47
C ALA A 216 3.32 12.81 9.55
N GLY A 217 3.90 13.70 8.72
CA GLY A 217 3.67 15.13 8.80
C GLY A 217 2.22 15.54 8.52
N ASP A 218 1.54 14.92 7.54
CA ASP A 218 0.13 15.19 7.24
C ASP A 218 -0.78 14.76 8.40
N TRP A 219 -0.48 13.64 9.04
CA TRP A 219 -1.20 13.15 10.21
C TRP A 219 -1.00 14.08 11.42
N GLN A 220 0.24 14.53 11.67
CA GLN A 220 0.51 15.49 12.77
C GLN A 220 -0.23 16.81 12.59
N ARG A 221 -0.28 17.35 11.36
CA ARG A 221 -1.04 18.56 11.04
C ARG A 221 -2.53 18.37 11.32
N GLN A 222 -3.08 17.24 10.91
CA GLN A 222 -4.49 16.92 11.13
C GLN A 222 -4.83 16.81 12.62
N ILE A 223 -3.99 16.14 13.42
CA ILE A 223 -4.21 16.03 14.87
C ILE A 223 -4.05 17.38 15.55
N GLY A 224 -3.10 18.22 15.10
CA GLY A 224 -2.93 19.57 15.62
C GLY A 224 -4.16 20.47 15.40
N THR A 225 -4.80 20.34 14.24
CA THR A 225 -6.08 21.05 13.95
C THR A 225 -7.26 20.41 14.70
N ALA A 226 -7.34 19.08 14.78
CA ALA A 226 -8.39 18.38 15.53
C ALA A 226 -8.23 18.52 17.05
N GLY A 227 -7.02 18.79 17.55
CA GLY A 227 -6.78 19.07 18.97
C GLY A 227 -7.50 20.33 19.49
N ALA A 228 -7.81 21.29 18.58
CA ALA A 228 -8.67 22.43 18.87
C ALA A 228 -10.17 22.07 18.93
N GLU A 229 -10.58 20.93 18.31
CA GLU A 229 -11.96 20.42 18.24
C GLU A 229 -12.19 19.12 19.04
N GLY A 230 -11.17 18.56 19.68
CA GLY A 230 -11.25 17.56 20.76
C GLY A 230 -11.40 16.08 20.39
N GLU A 231 -11.60 15.64 19.16
CA GLU A 231 -11.80 14.20 18.89
C GLU A 231 -10.84 13.60 17.85
N ARG A 232 -10.08 12.56 18.27
CA ARG A 232 -9.21 11.80 17.34
C ARG A 232 -10.05 10.97 16.36
N PRO A 233 -9.62 10.79 15.09
CA PRO A 233 -10.33 10.00 14.10
C PRO A 233 -10.65 8.58 14.60
N ARG A 234 -11.88 8.13 14.37
CA ARG A 234 -12.36 6.79 14.71
C ARG A 234 -13.08 6.20 13.51
N PRO A 235 -12.34 5.76 12.45
CA PRO A 235 -12.93 5.43 11.14
C PRO A 235 -14.01 4.33 11.22
N PHE A 236 -13.88 3.38 12.15
CA PHE A 236 -14.85 2.30 12.31
C PHE A 236 -15.88 2.52 13.43
N ARG A 237 -15.85 3.67 14.13
CA ARG A 237 -16.85 3.96 15.18
C ARG A 237 -18.29 3.79 14.68
N PRO A 238 -18.68 4.23 13.45
CA PRO A 238 -20.04 4.07 12.97
C PRO A 238 -20.51 2.61 12.86
N LEU A 239 -19.58 1.66 12.68
CA LEU A 239 -19.88 0.23 12.60
C LEU A 239 -20.21 -0.39 13.96
N PHE A 240 -19.66 0.18 15.04
CA PHE A 240 -19.73 -0.35 16.39
C PHE A 240 -20.46 0.59 17.37
N THR A 241 -21.27 1.55 16.87
CA THR A 241 -22.12 2.42 17.67
C THR A 241 -23.57 1.95 17.62
N GLY A 242 -24.29 2.14 18.75
CA GLY A 242 -25.68 1.70 18.91
C GLY A 242 -25.80 0.32 19.54
N ARG A 243 -27.04 -0.12 19.83
CA ARG A 243 -27.30 -1.34 20.59
C ARG A 243 -27.16 -2.63 19.77
N ILE A 244 -27.49 -2.60 18.48
CA ILE A 244 -27.60 -3.79 17.63
C ILE A 244 -26.42 -3.89 16.64
N ARG A 245 -25.93 -2.76 16.09
CA ARG A 245 -24.87 -2.73 15.08
C ARG A 245 -23.58 -3.45 15.48
N PRO A 246 -23.05 -3.34 16.70
CA PRO A 246 -21.85 -4.07 17.11
C PRO A 246 -21.99 -5.57 16.95
N TRP A 247 -23.12 -6.13 17.36
CA TRP A 247 -23.39 -7.57 17.27
C TRP A 247 -23.52 -8.04 15.82
N ILE A 248 -24.25 -7.29 14.98
CA ILE A 248 -24.39 -7.61 13.57
C ILE A 248 -23.02 -7.58 12.88
N ASN A 249 -22.22 -6.55 13.11
CA ASN A 249 -20.91 -6.42 12.46
C ASN A 249 -19.90 -7.44 12.98
N THR A 250 -19.95 -7.80 14.25
CA THR A 250 -19.15 -8.91 14.79
C THR A 250 -19.56 -10.25 14.16
N ALA A 251 -20.86 -10.49 14.02
CA ALA A 251 -21.35 -11.70 13.37
C ALA A 251 -20.97 -11.75 11.87
N LEU A 252 -21.09 -10.63 11.14
CA LEU A 252 -20.64 -10.53 9.75
C LEU A 252 -19.14 -10.77 9.62
N ALA A 253 -18.32 -10.23 10.54
CA ALA A 253 -16.87 -10.45 10.54
C ALA A 253 -16.52 -11.91 10.81
N ALA A 254 -17.17 -12.53 11.79
CA ALA A 254 -17.01 -13.94 12.09
C ALA A 254 -17.43 -14.81 10.90
N LEU A 255 -18.60 -14.52 10.31
CA LEU A 255 -19.12 -15.25 9.15
C LEU A 255 -18.20 -15.11 7.93
N ALA A 256 -17.71 -13.90 7.64
CA ALA A 256 -16.73 -13.67 6.56
C ALA A 256 -15.44 -14.47 6.80
N SER A 257 -14.91 -14.45 8.02
CA SER A 257 -13.68 -15.16 8.37
C SER A 257 -13.85 -16.68 8.29
N VAL A 258 -14.96 -17.21 8.80
CA VAL A 258 -15.28 -18.64 8.71
C VAL A 258 -15.51 -19.06 7.26
N ALA A 259 -16.25 -18.28 6.48
CA ALA A 259 -16.46 -18.57 5.05
C ALA A 259 -15.14 -18.59 4.28
N LEU A 260 -14.26 -17.59 4.48
CA LEU A 260 -12.92 -17.56 3.88
C LEU A 260 -12.05 -18.74 4.35
N PHE A 261 -12.12 -19.07 5.64
CA PHE A 261 -11.42 -20.25 6.15
C PHE A 261 -11.85 -21.52 5.41
N CYS A 262 -13.16 -21.75 5.28
CA CYS A 262 -13.69 -22.92 4.58
C CYS A 262 -13.38 -22.91 3.08
N VAL A 263 -13.36 -21.72 2.43
CA VAL A 263 -13.00 -21.59 1.00
C VAL A 263 -11.54 -22.01 0.74
N PHE A 264 -10.62 -21.62 1.64
CA PHE A 264 -9.19 -21.85 1.46
C PHE A 264 -8.65 -23.09 2.19
N THR A 265 -9.51 -23.91 2.79
CA THR A 265 -9.11 -25.15 3.43
C THR A 265 -9.90 -26.32 2.86
N PRO A 266 -9.38 -27.57 2.99
CA PRO A 266 -10.10 -28.76 2.51
C PRO A 266 -11.48 -28.96 3.16
N VAL A 267 -11.73 -28.32 4.30
CA VAL A 267 -13.00 -28.44 5.06
C VAL A 267 -14.22 -27.99 4.23
N GLY A 268 -14.05 -26.99 3.36
CA GLY A 268 -15.13 -26.45 2.55
C GLY A 268 -15.18 -26.92 1.09
N ALA A 269 -14.42 -27.94 0.69
CA ALA A 269 -14.21 -28.32 -0.71
C ALA A 269 -15.50 -28.52 -1.54
N GLY A 270 -16.59 -29.05 -0.93
CA GLY A 270 -17.88 -29.22 -1.62
C GLY A 270 -18.76 -27.98 -1.71
N ALA A 271 -18.45 -26.90 -0.97
CA ALA A 271 -19.29 -25.71 -0.84
C ALA A 271 -18.59 -24.40 -1.24
N VAL A 272 -17.41 -24.48 -1.85
CA VAL A 272 -16.57 -23.32 -2.22
C VAL A 272 -17.34 -22.19 -2.92
N PRO A 273 -18.18 -22.43 -3.95
CA PRO A 273 -18.91 -21.35 -4.61
C PRO A 273 -19.86 -20.60 -3.66
N GLY A 274 -20.65 -21.33 -2.89
CA GLY A 274 -21.60 -20.76 -1.92
C GLY A 274 -20.90 -19.98 -0.83
N LEU A 275 -19.82 -20.53 -0.25
CA LEU A 275 -19.02 -19.88 0.80
C LEU A 275 -18.31 -18.62 0.27
N SER A 276 -17.84 -18.65 -0.98
CA SER A 276 -17.27 -17.45 -1.62
C SER A 276 -18.29 -16.33 -1.78
N VAL A 277 -19.54 -16.66 -2.15
CA VAL A 277 -20.63 -15.70 -2.20
C VAL A 277 -20.94 -15.13 -0.82
N VAL A 278 -21.02 -15.96 0.22
CA VAL A 278 -21.22 -15.52 1.60
C VAL A 278 -20.14 -14.57 2.05
N ALA A 279 -18.87 -14.92 1.83
CA ALA A 279 -17.74 -14.05 2.17
C ALA A 279 -17.82 -12.70 1.42
N ALA A 280 -18.10 -12.73 0.11
CA ALA A 280 -18.23 -11.53 -0.71
C ALA A 280 -19.36 -10.63 -0.21
N VAL A 281 -20.54 -11.18 0.08
CA VAL A 281 -21.69 -10.42 0.61
C VAL A 281 -21.35 -9.75 1.94
N CYS A 282 -20.71 -10.48 2.86
CA CYS A 282 -20.29 -9.91 4.15
C CYS A 282 -19.28 -8.76 3.96
N LEU A 283 -18.28 -8.93 3.12
CA LEU A 283 -17.25 -7.91 2.85
C LEU A 283 -17.83 -6.68 2.14
N VAL A 284 -18.74 -6.88 1.19
CA VAL A 284 -19.48 -5.79 0.55
C VAL A 284 -20.37 -5.06 1.55
N ALA A 285 -21.03 -5.77 2.48
CA ALA A 285 -21.81 -5.16 3.55
C ALA A 285 -20.96 -4.22 4.42
N PHE A 286 -19.72 -4.57 4.73
CA PHE A 286 -18.77 -3.66 5.38
C PHE A 286 -18.42 -2.46 4.52
N ALA A 287 -18.14 -2.67 3.22
CA ALA A 287 -17.83 -1.59 2.28
C ALA A 287 -18.98 -0.58 2.18
N VAL A 288 -20.23 -1.07 2.13
CA VAL A 288 -21.45 -0.24 2.12
C VAL A 288 -21.55 0.59 3.40
N GLN A 289 -21.29 -0.01 4.56
CA GLN A 289 -21.36 0.70 5.84
C GLN A 289 -20.22 1.74 5.98
N LEU A 290 -19.00 1.42 5.53
CA LEU A 290 -17.84 2.32 5.57
C LEU A 290 -18.00 3.51 4.63
N GLY A 291 -18.47 3.26 3.41
CA GLY A 291 -18.67 4.30 2.40
C GLY A 291 -19.93 5.16 2.64
N GLY A 292 -20.87 4.66 3.46
CA GLY A 292 -22.15 5.31 3.68
C GLY A 292 -22.98 5.45 2.40
N ARG A 293 -24.07 6.25 2.47
CA ARG A 293 -25.02 6.38 1.33
C ARG A 293 -24.37 6.90 0.04
N ARG A 294 -23.34 7.73 0.11
CA ARG A 294 -22.70 8.37 -1.05
C ARG A 294 -21.43 7.69 -1.53
N GLY A 295 -20.65 7.08 -0.60
CA GLY A 295 -19.31 6.55 -0.90
C GLY A 295 -19.22 5.04 -1.11
N TRP A 296 -20.26 4.26 -0.81
CA TRP A 296 -20.18 2.80 -0.81
C TRP A 296 -19.77 2.21 -2.17
N LEU A 297 -20.30 2.80 -3.26
CA LEU A 297 -19.99 2.31 -4.61
C LEU A 297 -18.53 2.52 -4.98
N LEU A 298 -17.91 3.61 -4.46
CA LEU A 298 -16.47 3.84 -4.62
C LEU A 298 -15.65 2.73 -3.92
N TYR A 299 -16.01 2.37 -2.68
CA TYR A 299 -15.34 1.29 -1.96
C TYR A 299 -15.43 -0.04 -2.71
N VAL A 300 -16.63 -0.43 -3.13
CA VAL A 300 -16.87 -1.68 -3.88
C VAL A 300 -16.12 -1.67 -5.22
N ALA A 301 -16.17 -0.56 -5.97
CA ALA A 301 -15.47 -0.46 -7.25
C ALA A 301 -13.94 -0.48 -7.10
N LEU A 302 -13.39 0.12 -6.03
CA LEU A 302 -11.96 0.05 -5.74
C LEU A 302 -11.55 -1.36 -5.29
N MET A 303 -12.35 -2.04 -4.45
CA MET A 303 -12.13 -3.44 -4.08
C MET A 303 -12.12 -4.34 -5.31
N ALA A 304 -13.10 -4.21 -6.21
CA ALA A 304 -13.14 -4.96 -7.47
C ALA A 304 -11.93 -4.64 -8.37
N THR A 305 -11.49 -3.38 -8.43
CA THR A 305 -10.29 -2.99 -9.19
C THR A 305 -9.04 -3.67 -8.64
N VAL A 306 -8.85 -3.68 -7.32
CA VAL A 306 -7.71 -4.35 -6.68
C VAL A 306 -7.82 -5.86 -6.85
N PHE A 307 -9.01 -6.44 -6.71
CA PHE A 307 -9.24 -7.86 -6.93
C PHE A 307 -8.82 -8.29 -8.34
N CYS A 308 -9.25 -7.57 -9.37
CA CYS A 308 -8.84 -7.81 -10.76
C CYS A 308 -7.33 -7.58 -10.97
N ALA A 309 -6.75 -6.59 -10.27
CA ALA A 309 -5.31 -6.32 -10.33
C ALA A 309 -4.47 -7.48 -9.77
N PHE A 310 -4.93 -8.12 -8.70
CA PHE A 310 -4.31 -9.34 -8.18
C PHE A 310 -4.58 -10.54 -9.08
N LEU A 311 -5.79 -10.65 -9.59
CA LEU A 311 -6.20 -11.78 -10.40
C LEU A 311 -5.43 -11.90 -11.73
N TYR A 312 -5.01 -10.77 -12.35
CA TYR A 312 -4.19 -10.84 -13.58
C TYR A 312 -2.71 -11.11 -13.30
N SER A 313 -2.19 -10.64 -12.18
CA SER A 313 -0.75 -10.64 -11.91
C SER A 313 -0.26 -11.89 -11.18
N TRP A 314 -1.07 -12.40 -10.25
CA TRP A 314 -0.69 -13.52 -9.39
C TRP A 314 -0.62 -14.89 -10.07
N PRO A 315 -1.43 -15.25 -11.09
CA PRO A 315 -1.27 -16.55 -11.76
C PRO A 315 0.12 -16.74 -12.32
N VAL A 316 0.67 -15.70 -12.97
CA VAL A 316 2.04 -15.76 -13.50
C VAL A 316 3.05 -15.91 -12.37
N GLN A 317 2.97 -15.11 -11.31
CA GLN A 317 3.91 -15.23 -10.18
C GLN A 317 3.87 -16.59 -9.49
N ALA A 318 2.66 -17.13 -9.27
CA ALA A 318 2.47 -18.38 -8.53
C ALA A 318 2.77 -19.63 -9.37
N LEU A 319 2.41 -19.62 -10.65
CA LEU A 319 2.46 -20.80 -11.51
C LEU A 319 3.63 -20.79 -12.51
N LEU A 320 4.34 -19.66 -12.66
CA LEU A 320 5.52 -19.61 -13.54
C LEU A 320 6.58 -20.67 -13.17
N PRO A 321 6.96 -20.87 -11.90
CA PRO A 321 7.91 -21.93 -11.54
C PRO A 321 7.40 -23.32 -11.92
N THR A 322 6.10 -23.57 -11.75
CA THR A 322 5.48 -24.84 -12.15
C THR A 322 5.55 -25.03 -13.66
N TYR A 323 5.15 -24.02 -14.43
CA TYR A 323 5.24 -24.03 -15.89
C TYR A 323 6.67 -24.32 -16.38
N LEU A 324 7.68 -23.67 -15.79
CA LEU A 324 9.09 -23.89 -16.15
C LEU A 324 9.54 -25.33 -15.89
N LYS A 325 9.10 -25.93 -14.77
CA LYS A 325 9.47 -27.28 -14.36
C LYS A 325 8.69 -28.36 -15.11
N THR A 326 7.36 -28.20 -15.23
CA THR A 326 6.49 -29.26 -15.76
C THR A 326 6.34 -29.21 -17.27
N ASP A 327 6.14 -28.02 -17.85
CA ASP A 327 5.88 -27.85 -19.28
C ASP A 327 7.18 -27.71 -20.08
N LEU A 328 8.20 -27.02 -19.54
CA LEU A 328 9.47 -26.80 -20.23
C LEU A 328 10.59 -27.75 -19.77
N GLY A 329 10.41 -28.45 -18.66
CA GLY A 329 11.39 -29.44 -18.15
C GLY A 329 12.71 -28.81 -17.65
N TYR A 330 12.70 -27.53 -17.26
CA TYR A 330 13.90 -26.83 -16.80
C TYR A 330 14.39 -27.36 -15.45
N ALA A 331 15.70 -27.46 -15.30
CA ALA A 331 16.35 -27.81 -14.06
C ALA A 331 16.14 -26.73 -12.98
N PRO A 332 16.21 -27.07 -11.67
CA PRO A 332 15.98 -26.10 -10.58
C PRO A 332 16.84 -24.84 -10.66
N GLY A 333 18.09 -24.96 -11.14
CA GLY A 333 18.98 -23.81 -11.35
C GLY A 333 18.46 -22.85 -12.41
N GLU A 334 18.04 -23.36 -13.56
CA GLU A 334 17.50 -22.58 -14.68
C GLU A 334 16.19 -21.89 -14.29
N VAL A 335 15.32 -22.58 -13.53
CA VAL A 335 14.11 -21.97 -12.95
C VAL A 335 14.47 -20.80 -12.06
N THR A 336 15.51 -20.94 -11.21
CA THR A 336 15.97 -19.87 -10.34
C THR A 336 16.44 -18.66 -11.14
N ASP A 337 17.18 -18.83 -12.24
CA ASP A 337 17.68 -17.74 -13.08
C ASP A 337 16.53 -16.94 -13.72
N VAL A 338 15.48 -17.64 -14.20
CA VAL A 338 14.27 -16.97 -14.71
C VAL A 338 13.52 -16.23 -13.60
N MET A 339 13.39 -16.82 -12.41
CA MET A 339 12.74 -16.20 -11.27
C MET A 339 13.53 -14.98 -10.75
N PHE A 340 14.84 -15.01 -10.84
CA PHE A 340 15.70 -13.87 -10.54
C PHE A 340 15.43 -12.71 -11.50
N SER A 341 15.36 -12.99 -12.81
CA SER A 341 14.99 -12.01 -13.84
C SER A 341 13.58 -11.45 -13.58
N ALA A 342 12.64 -12.29 -13.15
CA ALA A 342 11.29 -11.91 -12.75
C ALA A 342 11.27 -10.90 -11.59
N GLY A 343 12.03 -11.17 -10.52
CA GLY A 343 12.13 -10.31 -9.34
C GLY A 343 12.75 -8.95 -9.67
N PHE A 344 13.87 -8.94 -10.39
CA PHE A 344 14.52 -7.69 -10.83
C PHE A 344 13.64 -6.91 -11.81
N GLY A 345 12.94 -7.60 -12.72
CA GLY A 345 11.96 -6.98 -13.61
C GLY A 345 10.88 -6.23 -12.83
N THR A 346 10.27 -6.91 -11.87
CA THR A 346 9.25 -6.30 -11.00
C THR A 346 9.79 -5.07 -10.24
N MET A 347 10.99 -5.17 -9.68
CA MET A 347 11.62 -4.08 -8.93
C MET A 347 11.90 -2.87 -9.83
N ALA A 348 12.52 -3.07 -10.97
CA ALA A 348 12.79 -2.03 -11.97
C ALA A 348 11.48 -1.40 -12.48
N GLY A 349 10.47 -2.22 -12.71
CA GLY A 349 9.14 -1.80 -13.12
C GLY A 349 8.43 -0.92 -12.10
N CYS A 350 8.55 -1.20 -10.81
CA CYS A 350 8.01 -0.35 -9.75
C CYS A 350 8.63 1.05 -9.78
N TRP A 351 9.93 1.14 -9.99
CA TRP A 351 10.63 2.43 -10.14
C TRP A 351 10.18 3.15 -11.41
N LEU A 352 10.15 2.44 -12.55
CA LEU A 352 9.68 3.00 -13.83
C LEU A 352 8.25 3.53 -13.71
N ALA A 353 7.35 2.77 -13.09
CA ALA A 353 5.97 3.18 -12.84
C ALA A 353 5.91 4.45 -11.96
N GLY A 354 6.75 4.55 -10.93
CA GLY A 354 6.87 5.73 -10.09
C GLY A 354 7.27 6.98 -10.88
N PHE A 355 8.32 6.90 -11.71
CA PHE A 355 8.79 8.01 -12.54
C PHE A 355 7.76 8.41 -13.61
N THR A 356 7.19 7.44 -14.31
CA THR A 356 6.15 7.69 -15.32
C THR A 356 4.87 8.24 -14.70
N GLY A 357 4.51 7.76 -13.51
CA GLY A 357 3.36 8.22 -12.74
C GLY A 357 3.44 9.69 -12.33
N ASP A 358 4.61 10.17 -11.93
CA ASP A 358 4.83 11.58 -11.60
C ASP A 358 4.86 12.48 -12.85
N ARG A 359 5.30 11.94 -14.01
CA ARG A 359 5.40 12.70 -15.25
C ARG A 359 4.09 12.80 -16.02
N PHE A 360 3.38 11.68 -16.16
CA PHE A 360 2.18 11.55 -17.01
C PHE A 360 0.87 11.47 -16.22
N GLY A 361 0.97 11.41 -14.88
CA GLY A 361 -0.14 11.19 -13.97
C GLY A 361 -0.39 9.70 -13.72
N THR A 362 -0.78 9.35 -12.48
CA THR A 362 -0.90 7.97 -11.98
C THR A 362 -1.76 7.08 -12.89
N ARG A 363 -2.93 7.57 -13.32
CA ARG A 363 -3.86 6.80 -14.17
C ARG A 363 -3.32 6.46 -15.55
N ARG A 364 -2.75 7.47 -16.25
CA ARG A 364 -2.22 7.29 -17.60
C ARG A 364 -0.99 6.39 -17.59
N ALA A 365 -0.12 6.57 -16.59
CA ALA A 365 1.04 5.71 -16.40
C ALA A 365 0.61 4.27 -16.14
N TYR A 366 -0.37 4.05 -15.25
CA TYR A 366 -0.89 2.72 -14.93
C TYR A 366 -1.44 2.02 -16.19
N ALA A 367 -2.35 2.66 -16.90
CA ALA A 367 -2.96 2.08 -18.10
C ALA A 367 -1.95 1.89 -19.25
N GLY A 368 -1.07 2.88 -19.48
CA GLY A 368 -0.06 2.80 -20.55
C GLY A 368 0.99 1.72 -20.30
N THR A 369 1.44 1.56 -19.06
CA THR A 369 2.39 0.50 -18.70
C THR A 369 1.78 -0.88 -18.87
N LEU A 370 0.51 -1.07 -18.42
CA LEU A 370 -0.21 -2.33 -18.64
C LEU A 370 -0.44 -2.60 -20.15
N LEU A 371 -0.79 -1.58 -20.92
CA LEU A 371 -0.96 -1.74 -22.36
C LEU A 371 0.34 -2.22 -23.01
N ALA A 372 1.48 -1.64 -22.62
CA ALA A 372 2.79 -2.06 -23.11
C ALA A 372 3.14 -3.51 -22.67
N SER A 373 2.69 -3.96 -21.48
CA SER A 373 2.94 -5.33 -21.01
C SER A 373 2.27 -6.39 -21.87
N LEU A 374 1.15 -6.07 -22.53
CA LEU A 374 0.44 -7.01 -23.41
C LEU A 374 1.31 -7.54 -24.57
N ALA A 375 2.31 -6.75 -25.01
CA ALA A 375 3.25 -7.17 -26.05
C ALA A 375 4.13 -8.35 -25.60
N PHE A 376 4.31 -8.57 -24.30
CA PHE A 376 5.14 -9.61 -23.74
C PHE A 376 4.37 -10.87 -23.34
N VAL A 377 3.04 -10.78 -23.16
CA VAL A 377 2.23 -11.88 -22.62
C VAL A 377 2.35 -13.15 -23.45
N PHE A 378 2.08 -13.07 -24.76
CA PHE A 378 2.15 -14.26 -25.62
C PHE A 378 3.59 -14.70 -25.91
N PRO A 379 4.57 -13.79 -26.19
CA PRO A 379 5.95 -14.20 -26.42
C PRO A 379 6.60 -14.98 -25.28
N VAL A 380 6.30 -14.63 -24.00
CA VAL A 380 6.82 -15.36 -22.82
C VAL A 380 6.46 -16.84 -22.88
N PHE A 381 5.24 -17.19 -23.29
CA PHE A 381 4.77 -18.57 -23.34
C PHE A 381 4.98 -19.24 -24.71
N ALA A 382 5.49 -18.51 -25.70
CA ALA A 382 5.85 -19.05 -27.02
C ALA A 382 7.33 -19.48 -27.11
N VAL A 383 8.22 -18.84 -26.34
CA VAL A 383 9.66 -19.15 -26.32
C VAL A 383 9.92 -20.33 -25.39
N GLN A 384 10.34 -21.46 -25.97
CA GLN A 384 10.57 -22.71 -25.23
C GLN A 384 12.04 -23.15 -25.19
N ASN A 385 12.87 -22.69 -26.15
CA ASN A 385 14.19 -23.25 -26.41
C ASN A 385 15.37 -22.34 -26.05
N SER A 386 15.12 -21.18 -25.42
CA SER A 386 16.19 -20.23 -25.09
C SER A 386 15.96 -19.60 -23.71
N LEU A 387 16.72 -20.08 -22.73
CA LEU A 387 16.68 -19.58 -21.36
C LEU A 387 16.97 -18.06 -21.27
N PRO A 388 18.01 -17.51 -21.97
CA PRO A 388 18.25 -16.06 -21.92
C PRO A 388 17.10 -15.25 -22.53
N ALA A 389 16.53 -15.69 -23.65
CA ALA A 389 15.40 -15.00 -24.29
C ALA A 389 14.16 -15.02 -23.37
N LEU A 390 13.88 -16.15 -22.76
CA LEU A 390 12.80 -16.28 -21.78
C LEU A 390 13.02 -15.36 -20.58
N GLY A 391 14.23 -15.30 -20.03
CA GLY A 391 14.58 -14.39 -18.94
C GLY A 391 14.32 -12.91 -19.29
N VAL A 392 14.70 -12.47 -20.49
CA VAL A 392 14.45 -11.09 -20.97
C VAL A 392 12.95 -10.83 -21.14
N LEU A 393 12.21 -11.77 -21.72
CA LEU A 393 10.76 -11.63 -21.91
C LEU A 393 9.99 -11.61 -20.57
N VAL A 394 10.37 -12.48 -19.63
CA VAL A 394 9.79 -12.49 -18.27
C VAL A 394 10.14 -11.20 -17.52
N PHE A 395 11.38 -10.73 -17.63
CA PHE A 395 11.77 -9.42 -17.10
C PHE A 395 10.86 -8.31 -17.66
N GLY A 396 10.66 -8.25 -18.97
CA GLY A 396 9.82 -7.25 -19.62
C GLY A 396 8.35 -7.35 -19.19
N LEU A 397 7.79 -8.55 -19.18
CA LEU A 397 6.42 -8.80 -18.75
C LEU A 397 6.19 -8.34 -17.31
N LEU A 398 7.08 -8.72 -16.40
CA LEU A 398 6.92 -8.39 -14.99
C LEU A 398 7.31 -6.93 -14.67
N ALA A 399 8.25 -6.35 -15.38
CA ALA A 399 8.56 -4.93 -15.26
C ALA A 399 7.35 -4.06 -15.63
N LEU A 400 6.68 -4.36 -16.72
CA LEU A 400 5.56 -3.56 -17.21
C LEU A 400 4.21 -4.00 -16.60
N GLY A 401 3.98 -5.30 -16.47
CA GLY A 401 2.75 -5.86 -15.90
C GLY A 401 2.72 -5.76 -14.38
N GLN A 402 3.64 -6.43 -13.69
CA GLN A 402 3.65 -6.47 -12.23
C GLN A 402 4.20 -5.19 -11.60
N GLY A 403 5.25 -4.58 -12.20
CA GLY A 403 5.89 -3.37 -11.68
C GLY A 403 4.94 -2.18 -11.56
N VAL A 404 3.88 -2.13 -12.37
CA VAL A 404 2.85 -1.08 -12.28
C VAL A 404 2.13 -1.07 -10.94
N SER A 405 2.11 -2.20 -10.20
CA SER A 405 1.58 -2.27 -8.83
C SER A 405 2.27 -1.26 -7.89
N GLY A 406 3.48 -0.81 -8.23
CA GLY A 406 4.20 0.23 -7.51
C GLY A 406 3.42 1.54 -7.34
N ILE A 407 2.57 1.91 -8.28
CA ILE A 407 1.76 3.15 -8.18
C ILE A 407 0.30 2.91 -7.77
N LEU A 408 -0.11 1.66 -7.56
CA LEU A 408 -1.45 1.31 -7.08
C LEU A 408 -1.77 1.94 -5.70
N PRO A 409 -0.85 1.94 -4.71
CA PRO A 409 -1.12 2.61 -3.43
C PRO A 409 -1.42 4.09 -3.56
N LYS A 410 -0.67 4.81 -4.40
CA LYS A 410 -0.91 6.23 -4.66
C LYS A 410 -2.25 6.44 -5.38
N TYR A 411 -2.62 5.55 -6.30
CA TYR A 411 -3.94 5.59 -6.95
C TYR A 411 -5.06 5.44 -5.92
N LEU A 412 -5.00 4.43 -5.06
CA LEU A 412 -6.02 4.16 -4.04
C LEU A 412 -6.09 5.26 -2.98
N ALA A 413 -4.94 5.68 -2.43
CA ALA A 413 -4.86 6.68 -1.38
C ALA A 413 -5.44 8.04 -1.78
N GLY A 414 -5.42 8.35 -3.08
CA GLY A 414 -6.00 9.58 -3.63
C GLY A 414 -7.53 9.65 -3.55
N HIS A 415 -8.21 8.55 -3.23
CA HIS A 415 -9.66 8.49 -3.12
C HIS A 415 -10.17 8.65 -1.67
N PHE A 416 -9.28 8.67 -0.68
CA PHE A 416 -9.65 8.68 0.73
C PHE A 416 -9.12 9.92 1.46
N PRO A 417 -9.93 10.55 2.34
CA PRO A 417 -9.49 11.66 3.17
C PRO A 417 -8.41 11.19 4.17
N THR A 418 -7.50 12.09 4.55
CA THR A 418 -6.38 11.78 5.45
C THR A 418 -6.84 11.17 6.79
N ALA A 419 -8.00 11.60 7.29
CA ALA A 419 -8.57 11.13 8.56
C ALA A 419 -8.84 9.62 8.61
N THR A 420 -9.19 9.01 7.47
CA THR A 420 -9.59 7.59 7.37
C THR A 420 -8.79 6.83 6.34
N ARG A 421 -7.70 7.44 5.82
CA ARG A 421 -6.95 6.91 4.68
C ARG A 421 -6.32 5.55 4.95
N ALA A 422 -5.67 5.36 6.08
CA ALA A 422 -5.01 4.09 6.39
C ALA A 422 -6.03 2.97 6.59
N ALA A 423 -7.14 3.23 7.27
CA ALA A 423 -8.21 2.26 7.46
C ALA A 423 -8.90 1.88 6.15
N SER A 424 -9.27 2.88 5.33
CA SER A 424 -9.96 2.67 4.05
C SER A 424 -9.05 1.98 3.04
N LEU A 425 -7.79 2.43 2.92
CA LEU A 425 -6.78 1.83 2.06
C LEU A 425 -6.50 0.38 2.48
N GLY A 426 -6.30 0.16 3.78
CA GLY A 426 -6.04 -1.15 4.34
C GLY A 426 -7.18 -2.13 4.11
N PHE A 427 -8.43 -1.71 4.31
CA PHE A 427 -9.60 -2.53 4.06
C PHE A 427 -9.75 -2.86 2.56
N VAL A 428 -9.81 -1.84 1.70
CA VAL A 428 -10.02 -2.00 0.25
C VAL A 428 -8.94 -2.86 -0.40
N TYR A 429 -7.67 -2.61 -0.06
CA TYR A 429 -6.56 -3.35 -0.64
C TYR A 429 -6.54 -4.82 -0.19
N ASN A 430 -6.69 -5.07 1.11
CA ASN A 430 -6.57 -6.44 1.62
C ASN A 430 -7.80 -7.32 1.29
N VAL A 431 -8.99 -6.72 1.14
CA VAL A 431 -10.13 -7.43 0.56
C VAL A 431 -9.88 -7.72 -0.93
N GLY A 432 -9.42 -6.74 -1.70
CA GLY A 432 -9.07 -6.95 -3.11
C GLY A 432 -7.96 -7.98 -3.29
N ALA A 433 -6.99 -8.07 -2.36
CA ALA A 433 -5.90 -9.03 -2.42
C ALA A 433 -6.35 -10.51 -2.37
N LEU A 434 -7.61 -10.78 -1.96
CA LEU A 434 -8.20 -12.12 -2.10
C LEU A 434 -8.23 -12.62 -3.56
N GLY A 435 -8.19 -11.72 -4.56
CA GLY A 435 -7.97 -12.08 -5.95
C GLY A 435 -6.68 -12.86 -6.17
N GLY A 436 -5.62 -12.56 -5.41
CA GLY A 436 -4.36 -13.30 -5.44
C GLY A 436 -4.46 -14.72 -4.90
N ALA A 437 -5.34 -14.98 -3.94
CA ALA A 437 -5.60 -16.33 -3.44
C ALA A 437 -6.42 -17.19 -4.43
N VAL A 438 -7.32 -16.55 -5.19
CA VAL A 438 -8.15 -17.22 -6.21
C VAL A 438 -7.36 -17.49 -7.51
N ALA A 439 -6.41 -16.63 -7.83
CA ALA A 439 -5.69 -16.61 -9.10
C ALA A 439 -5.00 -17.94 -9.48
N PRO A 440 -4.25 -18.63 -8.59
CA PRO A 440 -3.62 -19.90 -8.91
C PRO A 440 -4.65 -21.01 -9.19
N VAL A 441 -5.75 -21.03 -8.43
CA VAL A 441 -6.83 -22.00 -8.60
C VAL A 441 -7.50 -21.83 -9.97
N LEU A 442 -7.78 -20.58 -10.36
CA LEU A 442 -8.36 -20.27 -11.67
C LEU A 442 -7.42 -20.64 -12.80
N GLY A 443 -6.11 -20.36 -12.65
CA GLY A 443 -5.09 -20.74 -13.63
C GLY A 443 -4.96 -22.26 -13.80
N ALA A 444 -4.96 -23.00 -12.70
CA ALA A 444 -4.89 -24.45 -12.70
C ALA A 444 -6.13 -25.07 -13.35
N HIS A 445 -7.33 -24.57 -13.03
CA HIS A 445 -8.58 -25.08 -13.61
C HIS A 445 -8.67 -24.84 -15.12
N LEU A 446 -8.22 -23.69 -15.60
CA LEU A 446 -8.12 -23.44 -17.05
C LEU A 446 -7.11 -24.38 -17.73
N ALA A 447 -6.08 -24.81 -17.01
CA ALA A 447 -5.07 -25.74 -17.53
C ALA A 447 -5.59 -27.18 -17.66
N GLU A 448 -6.73 -27.54 -17.08
CA GLU A 448 -7.39 -28.85 -17.33
C GLU A 448 -7.85 -29.00 -18.79
N GLY A 449 -8.15 -27.89 -19.47
CA GLY A 449 -8.62 -27.86 -20.85
C GLY A 449 -7.58 -27.45 -21.90
N MET A 450 -6.39 -26.95 -21.48
CA MET A 450 -5.34 -26.47 -22.40
C MET A 450 -3.96 -26.46 -21.72
N PRO A 451 -2.83 -26.39 -22.49
CA PRO A 451 -1.49 -26.28 -21.90
C PRO A 451 -1.39 -25.10 -20.92
N LEU A 452 -0.71 -25.30 -19.78
CA LEU A 452 -0.63 -24.33 -18.70
C LEU A 452 -0.12 -22.96 -19.18
N GLY A 453 0.90 -22.91 -20.04
CA GLY A 453 1.40 -21.65 -20.60
C GLY A 453 0.34 -20.88 -21.39
N ARG A 454 -0.52 -21.56 -22.15
CA ARG A 454 -1.63 -20.94 -22.89
C ARG A 454 -2.71 -20.42 -21.93
N ALA A 455 -3.06 -21.20 -20.90
CA ALA A 455 -4.00 -20.79 -19.87
C ALA A 455 -3.54 -19.52 -19.16
N LEU A 456 -2.26 -19.44 -18.76
CA LEU A 456 -1.66 -18.28 -18.14
C LEU A 456 -1.66 -17.07 -19.08
N ALA A 457 -1.33 -17.26 -20.38
CA ALA A 457 -1.33 -16.19 -21.36
C ALA A 457 -2.74 -15.58 -21.55
N VAL A 458 -3.75 -16.41 -21.78
CA VAL A 458 -5.13 -15.96 -22.00
C VAL A 458 -5.69 -15.25 -20.77
N LEU A 459 -5.48 -15.84 -19.58
CA LEU A 459 -5.94 -15.26 -18.31
C LEU A 459 -5.28 -13.91 -18.05
N THR A 460 -3.96 -13.82 -18.16
CA THR A 460 -3.21 -12.59 -17.97
C THR A 460 -3.63 -11.52 -18.97
N PHE A 461 -3.73 -11.86 -20.25
CA PHE A 461 -4.13 -10.92 -21.31
C PHE A 461 -5.53 -10.36 -21.06
N GLY A 462 -6.52 -11.23 -20.86
CA GLY A 462 -7.92 -10.82 -20.69
C GLY A 462 -8.14 -9.96 -19.46
N LEU A 463 -7.57 -10.36 -18.31
CA LEU A 463 -7.71 -9.61 -17.05
C LEU A 463 -6.90 -8.31 -17.07
N THR A 464 -5.77 -8.25 -17.76
CA THR A 464 -5.03 -6.99 -17.95
C THR A 464 -5.86 -5.98 -18.70
N LEU A 465 -6.60 -6.36 -19.74
CA LEU A 465 -7.54 -5.47 -20.44
C LEU A 465 -8.63 -4.94 -19.51
N VAL A 466 -9.19 -5.80 -18.65
CA VAL A 466 -10.19 -5.37 -17.65
C VAL A 466 -9.61 -4.30 -16.73
N VAL A 467 -8.40 -4.49 -16.20
CA VAL A 467 -7.77 -3.51 -15.30
C VAL A 467 -7.41 -2.21 -16.03
N ILE A 468 -6.96 -2.28 -17.30
CA ILE A 468 -6.75 -1.08 -18.13
C ILE A 468 -8.04 -0.26 -18.24
N ILE A 469 -9.19 -0.90 -18.46
CA ILE A 469 -10.49 -0.23 -18.54
C ILE A 469 -10.88 0.37 -17.18
N LEU A 470 -10.73 -0.40 -16.10
CA LEU A 470 -11.12 0.04 -14.75
C LEU A 470 -10.31 1.27 -14.31
N VAL A 471 -8.99 1.20 -14.41
CA VAL A 471 -8.10 2.27 -13.94
C VAL A 471 -8.00 3.39 -14.98
N GLY A 472 -7.72 3.08 -16.24
CA GLY A 472 -7.57 4.05 -17.32
C GLY A 472 -8.87 4.83 -17.59
N GLY A 473 -10.02 4.13 -17.60
CA GLY A 473 -11.35 4.70 -17.70
C GLY A 473 -11.83 5.46 -16.46
N ASN A 474 -11.08 5.36 -15.34
CA ASN A 474 -11.49 5.93 -14.05
C ASN A 474 -12.90 5.49 -13.60
N VAL A 475 -13.20 4.22 -13.82
CA VAL A 475 -14.52 3.65 -13.56
C VAL A 475 -14.96 3.85 -12.11
N PRO A 476 -14.12 3.62 -11.06
CA PRO A 476 -14.52 3.84 -9.68
C PRO A 476 -15.04 5.25 -9.41
N GLN A 477 -14.34 6.29 -9.88
CA GLN A 477 -14.80 7.67 -9.69
C GLN A 477 -16.04 8.02 -10.52
N ARG A 478 -16.16 7.47 -11.73
CA ARG A 478 -17.36 7.68 -12.56
C ARG A 478 -18.59 7.09 -11.88
N LEU A 479 -18.48 5.88 -11.34
CA LEU A 479 -19.57 5.24 -10.59
C LEU A 479 -19.92 6.02 -9.32
N ALA A 480 -18.95 6.50 -8.57
CA ALA A 480 -19.18 7.32 -7.39
C ALA A 480 -19.97 8.60 -7.73
N ARG A 481 -19.63 9.30 -8.82
CA ARG A 481 -20.34 10.50 -9.29
C ARG A 481 -21.78 10.23 -9.75
N LEU A 482 -22.09 9.03 -10.23
CA LEU A 482 -23.47 8.67 -10.59
C LEU A 482 -24.39 8.63 -9.36
N VAL A 483 -23.87 8.14 -8.23
CA VAL A 483 -24.61 8.13 -6.96
C VAL A 483 -24.77 9.54 -6.38
N ASP A 484 -23.73 10.39 -6.47
CA ASP A 484 -23.83 11.79 -6.01
C ASP A 484 -24.85 12.61 -6.81
N ARG A 485 -24.98 12.38 -8.11
CA ARG A 485 -25.98 13.08 -8.96
C ARG A 485 -27.42 12.67 -8.67
N GLN A 486 -27.64 11.50 -8.07
CA GLN A 486 -28.96 11.01 -7.67
C GLN A 486 -29.37 11.46 -6.26
N ALA A 487 -28.47 12.09 -5.49
CA ALA A 487 -28.78 12.65 -4.18
C ALA A 487 -29.27 14.09 -4.34
N PRO A 488 -30.39 14.51 -3.67
CA PRO A 488 -30.83 15.91 -3.70
C PRO A 488 -29.71 16.84 -3.21
N GLU A 489 -29.58 17.99 -3.88
CA GLU A 489 -28.60 19.03 -3.58
C GLU A 489 -28.80 19.59 -2.16
N ASP A 490 -28.16 19.01 -1.16
CA ASP A 490 -27.92 19.64 0.11
C ASP A 490 -26.41 19.95 0.24
N ARG A 491 -26.08 21.18 -0.10
CA ARG A 491 -24.89 21.98 0.18
C ARG A 491 -23.54 21.25 0.14
N LEU A 492 -22.92 21.32 -1.05
CA LEU A 492 -21.48 21.11 -1.25
C LEU A 492 -20.71 22.22 -0.53
N VAL A 493 -19.94 21.87 0.49
CA VAL A 493 -18.78 22.64 0.93
C VAL A 493 -17.68 22.40 -0.12
N PRO A 494 -17.09 23.42 -0.77
CA PRO A 494 -16.04 23.22 -1.75
C PRO A 494 -14.80 22.62 -1.07
N GLU A 495 -14.39 21.43 -1.49
CA GLU A 495 -13.07 20.90 -1.15
C GLU A 495 -12.00 21.79 -1.79
N ALA A 496 -11.20 22.46 -0.96
CA ALA A 496 -10.00 23.17 -1.38
C ALA A 496 -8.93 22.17 -1.84
N GLY A 497 -8.76 22.06 -3.16
CA GLY A 497 -7.65 21.26 -3.68
C GLY A 497 -7.78 20.83 -5.13
N GLU A 498 -7.72 21.80 -6.06
CA GLU A 498 -7.13 21.71 -7.41
C GLU A 498 -7.50 22.98 -8.19
N ALA A 499 -6.95 24.12 -7.73
CA ALA A 499 -6.96 25.33 -8.55
C ALA A 499 -5.89 25.20 -9.64
N GLY A 500 -6.27 24.60 -10.77
CA GLY A 500 -5.63 24.85 -12.04
C GLY A 500 -5.80 26.32 -12.38
N ALA A 501 -4.70 26.96 -12.79
CA ALA A 501 -4.61 28.35 -13.16
C ALA A 501 -5.78 28.81 -14.05
N LEU A 502 -6.60 29.71 -13.54
CA LEU A 502 -7.51 30.53 -14.34
C LEU A 502 -6.81 31.85 -14.72
N PRO A 503 -7.07 32.38 -15.93
CA PRO A 503 -6.42 33.61 -16.39
C PRO A 503 -6.91 34.83 -15.62
N MET A 504 -5.99 35.72 -15.32
CA MET A 504 -6.24 37.00 -14.65
C MET A 504 -7.22 37.86 -15.45
N GLY A 505 -8.44 37.98 -14.99
CA GLY A 505 -9.42 38.97 -15.38
C GLY A 505 -9.46 40.09 -14.35
N ARG A 506 -9.44 41.32 -14.86
CA ARG A 506 -9.40 42.64 -14.25
C ARG A 506 -9.97 42.75 -12.84
N ALA A 507 -9.14 43.29 -11.94
CA ALA A 507 -9.46 43.72 -10.59
C ALA A 507 -10.51 44.83 -10.60
N SER A 508 -11.64 44.61 -9.95
CA SER A 508 -12.55 45.66 -9.46
C SER A 508 -12.17 45.96 -8.01
N ALA A 509 -12.11 47.24 -7.67
CA ALA A 509 -11.63 47.78 -6.41
C ALA A 509 -12.49 47.33 -5.21
N PRO A 510 -11.86 47.11 -4.02
CA PRO A 510 -12.61 46.77 -2.80
C PRO A 510 -13.34 47.97 -2.21
N PRO A 511 -14.47 47.79 -1.52
CA PRO A 511 -15.18 48.85 -0.82
C PRO A 511 -14.38 49.31 0.41
N ARG A 512 -14.38 50.64 0.64
CA ARG A 512 -13.74 51.32 1.80
C ARG A 512 -14.47 50.92 3.07
N HIS A 513 -13.75 50.37 4.06
CA HIS A 513 -14.21 50.24 5.44
C HIS A 513 -13.98 51.54 6.19
N PRO A 514 -14.87 51.93 7.13
CA PRO A 514 -14.69 53.09 7.97
C PRO A 514 -13.62 52.84 9.04
N SER A 515 -12.84 53.88 9.32
CA SER A 515 -11.74 53.95 10.29
C SER A 515 -12.20 53.65 11.72
N LEU A 516 -11.69 52.56 12.30
CA LEU A 516 -11.75 52.31 13.75
C LEU A 516 -10.48 52.88 14.41
N HIS A 517 -10.65 53.71 15.43
CA HIS A 517 -9.60 54.25 16.27
C HIS A 517 -8.87 53.13 17.04
N PRO A 518 -7.54 53.26 17.28
CA PRO A 518 -6.81 52.32 18.13
C PRO A 518 -7.19 52.49 19.60
N PRO A 519 -7.18 51.40 20.40
CA PRO A 519 -7.45 51.48 21.84
C PRO A 519 -6.28 52.14 22.62
N PRO A 520 -6.52 52.78 23.78
CA PRO A 520 -5.52 53.44 24.58
C PRO A 520 -4.57 52.42 25.26
N HIS A 521 -3.30 52.84 25.39
CA HIS A 521 -2.24 52.09 26.07
C HIS A 521 -2.54 51.87 27.56
N PRO A 522 -2.19 50.68 28.12
CA PRO A 522 -2.25 50.46 29.56
C PRO A 522 -1.11 51.22 30.28
N PRO A 523 -1.30 51.63 31.56
CA PRO A 523 -0.32 52.38 32.30
C PRO A 523 0.92 51.54 32.68
N SER A 524 2.08 52.17 32.60
CA SER A 524 3.39 51.64 32.95
C SER A 524 3.48 51.28 34.45
N ALA A 525 4.00 50.06 34.72
CA ALA A 525 4.30 49.58 36.06
C ALA A 525 5.52 50.32 36.65
N PRO A 526 5.57 50.56 37.98
CA PRO A 526 6.66 51.28 38.64
C PRO A 526 7.93 50.41 38.76
N THR A 527 9.07 51.07 38.59
CA THR A 527 10.43 50.55 38.74
C THR A 527 10.72 50.17 40.19
N PRO A 528 11.30 49.00 40.49
CA PRO A 528 11.76 48.68 41.84
C PRO A 528 13.10 49.36 42.16
N ALA A 529 13.22 49.88 43.39
CA ALA A 529 14.40 50.48 43.97
C ALA A 529 15.55 49.51 44.25
N PRO A 530 16.82 49.93 44.29
CA PRO A 530 17.95 49.08 44.49
C PRO A 530 18.08 48.63 45.96
N ALA A 531 18.25 47.30 46.15
CA ALA A 531 18.57 46.71 47.44
C ALA A 531 20.07 46.82 47.71
N SER A 532 20.37 47.30 48.90
CA SER A 532 21.67 47.41 49.51
C SER A 532 22.33 46.07 49.80
N GLY A 533 23.66 46.07 49.71
CA GLY A 533 24.49 44.88 49.83
C GLY A 533 24.52 44.27 51.23
N GLU A 534 24.85 42.98 51.22
CA GLU A 534 25.48 42.29 52.38
C GLU A 534 26.58 41.35 51.89
N VAL A 535 27.65 41.37 52.68
CA VAL A 535 28.95 40.74 52.55
C VAL A 535 28.87 39.26 52.97
N PRO A 536 29.64 38.33 52.39
CA PRO A 536 29.65 36.91 52.82
C PRO A 536 30.60 36.69 54.01
N PRO A 537 30.37 35.66 54.84
CA PRO A 537 31.43 35.05 55.64
C PRO A 537 31.89 33.71 55.11
N ASP A 538 33.15 33.49 55.38
CA ASP A 538 34.00 32.34 55.11
C ASP A 538 33.57 30.99 55.71
N SER A 539 34.05 29.95 55.04
CA SER A 539 34.61 28.70 55.58
C SER A 539 33.84 27.84 56.59
N ALA A 540 33.45 26.66 56.16
CA ALA A 540 33.93 25.37 56.70
C ALA A 540 33.46 24.23 55.80
#